data_06635e43c7127c5c300c225eaf1060b4
#
_entry.id   06635e43c7127c5c300c225eaf1060b4
#
_cell.length_a   1.000
_cell.length_b   1.000
_cell.length_c   1.000
_cell.angle_alpha   90.00
_cell.angle_beta   90.00
_cell.angle_gamma   90.00
#
_symmetry.space_group_name_H-M   'P 1'
#
loop_
_entity.id
_entity.type
_entity.pdbx_description
1 polymer ?
#
loop_
_entity_poly.entity_id
_entity_poly.type
_entity_poly.pdbx_seq_one_letter_code
_entity_poly.pdbx_strand_id
1 'polypeptide(L)'
;MGKIIGEGITFDDVLLVPQYSEVTPNMVDLSTHLTKKIKLNIPMMSAGMDTVTEHRMAIAMARQGGIGIIHKNMTIEQQADEVDKVKRSENGVITDPFYLSPEHTLKDANELMAKFRISGVPIVVGKKLVGIITNRDLKFETDETKLIKDSMTTEGLITAKAGVTLEEAKAILAKSRKK
;
A
#
# COMPACT_ATOMS: atom_id res chain seq x y z
N MET A 1 -13.58 -32.16 -34.90
CA MET A 1 -13.32 -33.18 -33.87
C MET A 1 -12.07 -32.82 -33.11
N GLY A 2 -12.13 -32.75 -31.78
CA GLY A 2 -10.95 -32.54 -30.94
C GLY A 2 -10.04 -33.76 -30.95
N LYS A 3 -8.73 -33.56 -30.95
CA LYS A 3 -7.73 -34.63 -30.88
C LYS A 3 -7.31 -34.80 -29.41
N ILE A 4 -7.40 -36.02 -28.89
CA ILE A 4 -6.83 -36.38 -27.60
C ILE A 4 -5.31 -36.53 -27.79
N ILE A 5 -4.51 -35.75 -27.05
CA ILE A 5 -3.05 -35.71 -27.15
C ILE A 5 -2.34 -36.37 -25.97
N GLY A 6 -3.08 -36.73 -24.91
CA GLY A 6 -2.56 -37.39 -23.71
C GLY A 6 -3.57 -37.40 -22.58
N GLU A 7 -3.20 -38.04 -21.48
CA GLU A 7 -3.91 -37.99 -20.20
C GLU A 7 -3.38 -36.83 -19.36
N GLY A 8 -4.25 -36.12 -18.62
CA GLY A 8 -3.90 -35.09 -17.63
C GLY A 8 -4.36 -35.57 -16.27
N ILE A 9 -3.46 -35.57 -15.29
CA ILE A 9 -3.75 -35.90 -13.90
C ILE A 9 -3.92 -34.62 -13.13
N THR A 10 -5.01 -34.49 -12.36
CA THR A 10 -5.26 -33.37 -11.44
C THR A 10 -4.92 -33.79 -10.01
N PHE A 11 -4.84 -32.81 -9.10
CA PHE A 11 -4.61 -33.11 -7.68
C PHE A 11 -5.75 -33.89 -7.03
N ASP A 12 -6.96 -33.89 -7.62
CA ASP A 12 -8.10 -34.68 -7.16
C ASP A 12 -7.95 -36.17 -7.48
N ASP A 13 -7.07 -36.51 -8.44
CA ASP A 13 -6.82 -37.89 -8.90
C ASP A 13 -5.66 -38.59 -8.17
N VAL A 14 -4.96 -37.85 -7.27
CA VAL A 14 -3.73 -38.35 -6.64
C VAL A 14 -3.72 -38.11 -5.13
N LEU A 15 -2.99 -39.00 -4.42
CA LEU A 15 -2.69 -38.82 -2.99
C LEU A 15 -1.17 -38.76 -2.79
N LEU A 16 -0.75 -37.88 -1.90
CA LEU A 16 0.66 -37.85 -1.46
C LEU A 16 0.94 -39.04 -0.53
N VAL A 17 1.95 -39.82 -0.84
CA VAL A 17 2.42 -40.89 0.02
C VAL A 17 3.20 -40.28 1.18
N PRO A 18 2.78 -40.53 2.45
CA PRO A 18 3.53 -40.08 3.62
C PRO A 18 4.96 -40.63 3.64
N GLN A 19 5.91 -39.80 3.96
CA GLN A 19 7.31 -40.18 4.09
C GLN A 19 7.89 -39.64 5.41
N TYR A 20 8.99 -40.25 5.85
CA TYR A 20 9.72 -39.76 7.00
C TYR A 20 10.27 -38.36 6.75
N SER A 21 10.11 -37.46 7.72
CA SER A 21 10.61 -36.09 7.66
C SER A 21 11.25 -35.69 9.00
N GLU A 22 12.39 -35.04 8.91
CA GLU A 22 13.07 -34.40 10.06
C GLU A 22 12.77 -32.90 10.16
N VAL A 23 11.90 -32.37 9.27
CA VAL A 23 11.56 -30.97 9.18
C VAL A 23 10.19 -30.72 9.77
N THR A 24 10.12 -29.77 10.72
CA THR A 24 8.85 -29.27 11.26
C THR A 24 8.30 -28.11 10.42
N PRO A 25 6.99 -27.81 10.46
CA PRO A 25 6.39 -26.76 9.63
C PRO A 25 7.05 -25.37 9.76
N ASN A 26 7.56 -25.03 10.92
CA ASN A 26 8.24 -23.75 11.18
C ASN A 26 9.69 -23.69 10.64
N MET A 27 10.24 -24.80 10.17
CA MET A 27 11.58 -24.89 9.58
C MET A 27 11.53 -24.86 8.05
N VAL A 28 10.34 -24.89 7.44
CA VAL A 28 10.17 -24.95 5.98
C VAL A 28 10.36 -23.56 5.37
N ASP A 29 11.24 -23.45 4.38
CA ASP A 29 11.33 -22.29 3.50
C ASP A 29 10.30 -22.43 2.37
N LEU A 30 9.27 -21.56 2.39
CA LEU A 30 8.19 -21.51 1.40
C LEU A 30 8.51 -20.59 0.22
N SER A 31 9.68 -19.96 0.22
CA SER A 31 10.04 -19.02 -0.84
C SER A 31 10.15 -19.71 -2.20
N THR A 32 9.64 -19.04 -3.23
CA THR A 32 9.64 -19.57 -4.61
C THR A 32 9.81 -18.44 -5.63
N HIS A 33 10.14 -18.81 -6.86
CA HIS A 33 10.22 -17.85 -7.96
C HIS A 33 8.95 -17.93 -8.81
N LEU A 34 8.20 -16.84 -8.86
CA LEU A 34 7.08 -16.71 -9.78
C LEU A 34 7.57 -16.51 -11.21
N THR A 35 8.62 -15.74 -11.37
CA THR A 35 9.33 -15.50 -12.65
C THR A 35 10.82 -15.44 -12.39
N LYS A 36 11.61 -15.34 -13.46
CA LYS A 36 13.09 -15.15 -13.35
C LYS A 36 13.49 -13.93 -12.47
N LYS A 37 12.59 -12.94 -12.31
CA LYS A 37 12.87 -11.67 -11.61
C LYS A 37 12.01 -11.46 -10.36
N ILE A 38 10.95 -12.26 -10.15
CA ILE A 38 10.02 -12.09 -9.04
C ILE A 38 10.11 -13.31 -8.14
N LYS A 39 10.58 -13.08 -6.92
CA LYS A 39 10.59 -14.06 -5.83
C LYS A 39 9.42 -13.77 -4.89
N LEU A 40 8.71 -14.81 -4.46
CA LEU A 40 7.68 -14.75 -3.44
C LEU A 40 8.20 -15.38 -2.15
N ASN A 41 7.76 -14.89 -1.00
CA ASN A 41 8.09 -15.48 0.31
C ASN A 41 7.19 -16.67 0.62
N ILE A 42 5.96 -16.69 0.08
CA ILE A 42 5.06 -17.83 0.12
C ILE A 42 4.52 -18.11 -1.29
N PRO A 43 4.27 -19.36 -1.69
CA PRO A 43 3.83 -19.73 -3.03
C PRO A 43 2.31 -19.51 -3.22
N MET A 44 1.84 -18.29 -2.93
CA MET A 44 0.42 -17.93 -3.04
C MET A 44 0.23 -16.73 -3.95
N MET A 45 -0.78 -16.83 -4.81
CA MET A 45 -1.18 -15.80 -5.76
C MET A 45 -2.70 -15.72 -5.83
N SER A 46 -3.29 -14.52 -5.73
CA SER A 46 -4.71 -14.36 -5.96
C SER A 46 -5.02 -14.18 -7.44
N ALA A 47 -6.15 -14.75 -7.88
CA ALA A 47 -6.56 -14.76 -9.28
C ALA A 47 -6.90 -13.35 -9.79
N GLY A 48 -6.54 -13.06 -11.05
CA GLY A 48 -6.88 -11.81 -11.76
C GLY A 48 -8.33 -11.76 -12.23
N MET A 49 -9.26 -11.95 -11.32
CA MET A 49 -10.71 -11.95 -11.54
C MET A 49 -11.35 -10.72 -10.89
N ASP A 50 -12.36 -10.13 -11.55
CA ASP A 50 -13.04 -8.90 -11.14
C ASP A 50 -13.73 -8.97 -9.78
N THR A 51 -14.14 -10.13 -9.35
CA THR A 51 -14.75 -10.35 -8.02
C THR A 51 -13.76 -10.85 -6.97
N VAL A 52 -12.48 -10.99 -7.30
CA VAL A 52 -11.45 -11.58 -6.44
C VAL A 52 -10.35 -10.59 -6.09
N THR A 53 -9.67 -10.01 -7.09
CA THR A 53 -8.45 -9.24 -6.82
C THR A 53 -8.52 -7.81 -7.33
N GLU A 54 -8.75 -6.90 -6.41
CA GLU A 54 -8.48 -5.47 -6.48
C GLU A 54 -7.42 -5.10 -5.45
N HIS A 55 -7.14 -3.80 -5.25
CA HIS A 55 -6.09 -3.33 -4.33
C HIS A 55 -6.17 -3.96 -2.93
N ARG A 56 -7.37 -4.16 -2.36
CA ARG A 56 -7.51 -4.72 -1.00
C ARG A 56 -6.97 -6.13 -0.89
N MET A 57 -7.35 -7.01 -1.82
CA MET A 57 -6.86 -8.38 -1.86
C MET A 57 -5.36 -8.42 -2.19
N ALA A 58 -4.91 -7.61 -3.17
CA ALA A 58 -3.51 -7.54 -3.54
C ALA A 58 -2.62 -7.09 -2.38
N ILE A 59 -3.05 -6.09 -1.59
CA ILE A 59 -2.37 -5.65 -0.37
C ILE A 59 -2.32 -6.77 0.69
N ALA A 60 -3.44 -7.47 0.90
CA ALA A 60 -3.50 -8.57 1.86
C ALA A 60 -2.54 -9.70 1.48
N MET A 61 -2.51 -10.09 0.21
CA MET A 61 -1.60 -11.11 -0.33
C MET A 61 -0.13 -10.69 -0.18
N ALA A 62 0.20 -9.45 -0.55
CA ALA A 62 1.56 -8.92 -0.44
C ALA A 62 2.06 -8.93 1.01
N ARG A 63 1.23 -8.53 1.98
CA ARG A 63 1.56 -8.55 3.41
C ARG A 63 1.85 -9.95 3.95
N GLN A 64 1.29 -10.99 3.35
CA GLN A 64 1.59 -12.38 3.71
C GLN A 64 2.80 -12.95 2.94
N GLY A 65 3.37 -12.19 2.01
CA GLY A 65 4.53 -12.61 1.22
C GLY A 65 4.20 -13.26 -0.13
N GLY A 66 2.92 -13.26 -0.51
CA GLY A 66 2.43 -13.67 -1.82
C GLY A 66 2.29 -12.48 -2.78
N ILE A 67 1.48 -12.64 -3.83
CA ILE A 67 1.20 -11.60 -4.82
C ILE A 67 -0.28 -11.59 -5.23
N GLY A 68 -0.84 -10.40 -5.42
CA GLY A 68 -2.16 -10.22 -6.01
C GLY A 68 -2.05 -9.79 -7.47
N ILE A 69 -2.87 -10.38 -8.33
CA ILE A 69 -2.96 -10.01 -9.74
C ILE A 69 -4.23 -9.18 -9.95
N ILE A 70 -4.05 -7.89 -10.19
CA ILE A 70 -5.17 -6.98 -10.47
C ILE A 70 -5.84 -7.38 -11.78
N HIS A 71 -7.17 -7.52 -11.75
CA HIS A 71 -7.93 -7.92 -12.95
C HIS A 71 -7.99 -6.80 -14.00
N LYS A 72 -8.37 -7.18 -15.22
CA LYS A 72 -8.44 -6.26 -16.37
C LYS A 72 -9.85 -5.73 -16.69
N ASN A 73 -10.89 -6.16 -15.95
CA ASN A 73 -12.27 -5.73 -16.22
C ASN A 73 -12.56 -4.34 -15.62
N MET A 74 -11.80 -3.36 -16.09
CA MET A 74 -11.88 -1.94 -15.70
C MET A 74 -11.15 -1.10 -16.76
N THR A 75 -11.28 0.24 -16.70
CA THR A 75 -10.51 1.10 -17.60
C THR A 75 -9.03 1.09 -17.25
N ILE A 76 -8.19 1.56 -18.19
CA ILE A 76 -6.74 1.66 -17.98
C ILE A 76 -6.43 2.54 -16.76
N GLU A 77 -7.13 3.66 -16.63
CA GLU A 77 -6.96 4.61 -15.52
C GLU A 77 -7.36 3.98 -14.18
N GLN A 78 -8.47 3.24 -14.15
CA GLN A 78 -8.91 2.53 -12.95
C GLN A 78 -7.90 1.46 -12.55
N GLN A 79 -7.37 0.68 -13.50
CA GLN A 79 -6.37 -0.34 -13.20
C GLN A 79 -5.06 0.29 -12.68
N ALA A 80 -4.64 1.40 -13.27
CA ALA A 80 -3.48 2.15 -12.80
C ALA A 80 -3.69 2.67 -11.36
N ASP A 81 -4.87 3.18 -11.03
CA ASP A 81 -5.23 3.63 -9.68
C ASP A 81 -5.22 2.46 -8.67
N GLU A 82 -5.74 1.28 -9.05
CA GLU A 82 -5.68 0.08 -8.21
C GLU A 82 -4.22 -0.34 -7.92
N VAL A 83 -3.35 -0.33 -8.93
CA VAL A 83 -1.93 -0.63 -8.76
C VAL A 83 -1.24 0.42 -7.90
N ASP A 84 -1.54 1.71 -8.09
CA ASP A 84 -0.97 2.81 -7.30
C ASP A 84 -1.33 2.66 -5.81
N LYS A 85 -2.59 2.31 -5.48
CA LYS A 85 -3.02 2.02 -4.10
C LYS A 85 -2.20 0.88 -3.47
N VAL A 86 -1.92 -0.19 -4.22
CA VAL A 86 -1.08 -1.30 -3.75
C VAL A 86 0.33 -0.82 -3.48
N LYS A 87 0.95 -0.11 -4.43
CA LYS A 87 2.32 0.39 -4.31
C LYS A 87 2.50 1.38 -3.15
N ARG A 88 1.54 2.26 -2.95
CA ARG A 88 1.53 3.18 -1.79
C ARG A 88 1.43 2.44 -0.45
N SER A 89 0.75 1.29 -0.41
CA SER A 89 0.59 0.49 0.81
C SER A 89 1.85 -0.30 1.19
N GLU A 90 2.69 -0.65 0.22
CA GLU A 90 3.93 -1.43 0.42
C GLU A 90 5.05 -0.59 1.03
N ASN A 91 5.08 0.69 0.67
CA ASN A 91 6.12 1.59 1.14
C ASN A 91 5.66 2.21 2.47
N GLY A 92 6.28 1.83 3.58
CA GLY A 92 6.12 2.53 4.86
C GLY A 92 6.54 4.00 4.79
N VAL A 93 7.11 4.42 3.66
CA VAL A 93 7.43 5.80 3.28
C VAL A 93 6.76 6.08 1.94
N ILE A 94 5.83 7.03 1.90
CA ILE A 94 5.17 7.48 0.67
C ILE A 94 6.14 8.42 -0.06
N THR A 95 6.62 8.01 -1.23
CA THR A 95 7.61 8.78 -2.01
C THR A 95 6.98 9.92 -2.82
N ASP A 96 5.69 9.79 -3.16
CA ASP A 96 4.91 10.82 -3.86
C ASP A 96 3.59 11.05 -3.09
N PRO A 97 3.62 11.84 -2.00
CA PRO A 97 2.44 12.11 -1.20
C PRO A 97 1.49 13.06 -1.92
N PHE A 98 0.18 12.88 -1.69
CA PHE A 98 -0.77 13.94 -2.01
C PHE A 98 -0.44 15.17 -1.19
N TYR A 99 -0.51 16.34 -1.79
CA TYR A 99 -0.24 17.62 -1.13
C TYR A 99 -1.27 18.68 -1.54
N LEU A 100 -1.41 19.69 -0.72
CA LEU A 100 -2.23 20.87 -0.98
C LEU A 100 -1.39 22.12 -0.80
N SER A 101 -1.93 23.27 -1.26
CA SER A 101 -1.33 24.58 -0.99
C SER A 101 -2.03 25.25 0.21
N PRO A 102 -1.40 26.25 0.85
CA PRO A 102 -2.01 27.00 1.93
C PRO A 102 -3.33 27.69 1.59
N GLU A 103 -3.58 27.94 0.30
CA GLU A 103 -4.76 28.64 -0.22
C GLU A 103 -5.96 27.70 -0.49
N HIS A 104 -5.79 26.39 -0.34
CA HIS A 104 -6.92 25.46 -0.36
C HIS A 104 -7.74 25.59 0.92
N THR A 105 -8.99 25.09 0.88
CA THR A 105 -9.90 25.11 2.02
C THR A 105 -9.75 23.86 2.89
N LEU A 106 -10.27 23.91 4.11
CA LEU A 106 -10.35 22.73 4.98
C LEU A 106 -11.25 21.65 4.38
N LYS A 107 -12.25 22.05 3.59
CA LYS A 107 -13.08 21.12 2.82
C LYS A 107 -12.24 20.31 1.82
N ASP A 108 -11.37 20.95 1.06
CA ASP A 108 -10.49 20.26 0.11
C ASP A 108 -9.59 19.24 0.82
N ALA A 109 -9.09 19.58 2.01
CA ALA A 109 -8.29 18.67 2.82
C ALA A 109 -9.11 17.48 3.33
N ASN A 110 -10.32 17.71 3.82
CA ASN A 110 -11.25 16.67 4.27
C ASN A 110 -11.62 15.72 3.13
N GLU A 111 -11.99 16.23 1.97
CA GLU A 111 -12.34 15.43 0.80
C GLU A 111 -11.16 14.58 0.33
N LEU A 112 -9.95 15.16 0.29
CA LEU A 112 -8.74 14.44 -0.07
C LEU A 112 -8.43 13.31 0.94
N MET A 113 -8.48 13.62 2.24
CA MET A 113 -8.24 12.63 3.30
C MET A 113 -9.26 11.51 3.27
N ALA A 114 -10.54 11.82 3.07
CA ALA A 114 -11.63 10.83 2.98
C ALA A 114 -11.47 9.93 1.74
N LYS A 115 -11.22 10.53 0.58
CA LYS A 115 -11.06 9.82 -0.70
C LYS A 115 -9.92 8.80 -0.65
N PHE A 116 -8.78 9.19 -0.12
CA PHE A 116 -7.55 8.37 -0.09
C PHE A 116 -7.30 7.67 1.24
N ARG A 117 -8.21 7.85 2.23
CA ARG A 117 -8.11 7.27 3.59
C ARG A 117 -6.78 7.57 4.27
N ILE A 118 -6.30 8.79 4.11
CA ILE A 118 -5.10 9.31 4.75
C ILE A 118 -5.46 10.21 5.92
N SER A 119 -4.58 10.30 6.92
CA SER A 119 -4.81 11.04 8.16
C SER A 119 -4.09 12.39 8.22
N GLY A 120 -3.35 12.72 7.19
CA GLY A 120 -2.61 13.98 7.11
C GLY A 120 -2.13 14.27 5.70
N VAL A 121 -2.06 15.54 5.36
CA VAL A 121 -1.66 16.06 4.05
C VAL A 121 -0.56 17.09 4.23
N PRO A 122 0.61 16.92 3.60
CA PRO A 122 1.65 17.95 3.56
C PRO A 122 1.19 19.15 2.76
N ILE A 123 1.52 20.34 3.25
CA ILE A 123 1.19 21.62 2.61
C ILE A 123 2.45 22.21 2.01
N VAL A 124 2.39 22.51 0.71
CA VAL A 124 3.55 22.96 -0.04
C VAL A 124 3.28 24.26 -0.80
N VAL A 125 4.34 25.04 -0.98
CA VAL A 125 4.38 26.19 -1.90
C VAL A 125 5.46 25.91 -2.94
N GLY A 126 5.04 25.68 -4.16
CA GLY A 126 5.93 25.16 -5.19
C GLY A 126 6.45 23.76 -4.83
N LYS A 127 7.76 23.65 -4.54
CA LYS A 127 8.39 22.39 -4.08
C LYS A 127 8.79 22.40 -2.59
N LYS A 128 8.46 23.47 -1.88
CA LYS A 128 8.85 23.65 -0.46
C LYS A 128 7.71 23.23 0.46
N LEU A 129 7.98 22.32 1.38
CA LEU A 129 7.09 22.00 2.50
C LEU A 129 6.99 23.20 3.43
N VAL A 130 5.77 23.68 3.70
CA VAL A 130 5.48 24.82 4.56
C VAL A 130 4.64 24.47 5.78
N GLY A 131 3.99 23.30 5.77
CA GLY A 131 3.16 22.85 6.87
C GLY A 131 2.63 21.45 6.66
N ILE A 132 1.85 20.99 7.61
CA ILE A 132 1.06 19.77 7.53
C ILE A 132 -0.32 20.04 8.13
N ILE A 133 -1.37 19.45 7.54
CA ILE A 133 -2.71 19.40 8.11
C ILE A 133 -3.10 17.96 8.36
N THR A 134 -3.70 17.68 9.50
CA THR A 134 -4.06 16.34 9.92
C THR A 134 -5.52 16.27 10.37
N ASN A 135 -6.08 15.06 10.48
CA ASN A 135 -7.41 14.84 11.04
C ASN A 135 -7.55 15.44 12.45
N ARG A 136 -6.46 15.59 13.20
CA ARG A 136 -6.47 16.19 14.53
C ARG A 136 -6.73 17.70 14.46
N ASP A 137 -6.15 18.37 13.47
CA ASP A 137 -6.31 19.81 13.25
C ASP A 137 -7.74 20.12 12.76
N LEU A 138 -8.32 19.21 11.95
CA LEU A 138 -9.68 19.35 11.41
C LEU A 138 -10.78 18.99 12.40
N LYS A 139 -10.50 18.17 13.43
CA LYS A 139 -11.51 17.57 14.32
C LYS A 139 -12.41 18.59 15.03
N PHE A 140 -11.89 19.78 15.30
CA PHE A 140 -12.60 20.83 16.05
C PHE A 140 -12.96 22.04 15.19
N GLU A 141 -12.66 22.01 13.91
CA GLU A 141 -13.02 23.05 12.97
C GLU A 141 -14.43 22.79 12.40
N THR A 142 -15.29 23.79 12.51
CA THR A 142 -16.68 23.73 12.03
C THR A 142 -16.87 24.49 10.73
N ASP A 143 -15.96 25.38 10.38
CA ASP A 143 -15.98 26.16 9.16
C ASP A 143 -15.04 25.55 8.11
N GLU A 144 -15.63 24.73 7.23
CA GLU A 144 -14.89 24.06 6.15
C GLU A 144 -14.44 25.02 5.03
N THR A 145 -14.93 26.27 5.00
CA THR A 145 -14.52 27.29 4.01
C THR A 145 -13.23 27.98 4.37
N LYS A 146 -12.77 27.84 5.61
CA LYS A 146 -11.53 28.40 6.14
C LYS A 146 -10.32 27.88 5.33
N LEU A 147 -9.31 28.73 5.15
CA LEU A 147 -8.11 28.36 4.42
C LEU A 147 -7.19 27.46 5.29
N ILE A 148 -6.50 26.55 4.64
CA ILE A 148 -5.59 25.60 5.30
C ILE A 148 -4.50 26.34 6.10
N LYS A 149 -3.99 27.47 5.60
CA LYS A 149 -2.96 28.26 6.27
C LYS A 149 -3.32 28.73 7.69
N ASP A 150 -4.62 28.84 7.98
CA ASP A 150 -5.11 29.33 9.27
C ASP A 150 -5.21 28.21 10.33
N SER A 151 -5.13 26.94 9.91
CA SER A 151 -5.30 25.76 10.79
C SER A 151 -4.17 24.74 10.69
N MET A 152 -3.26 24.85 9.70
CA MET A 152 -2.14 23.93 9.52
C MET A 152 -1.07 24.09 10.60
N THR A 153 -0.38 23.00 10.90
CA THR A 153 0.82 23.03 11.74
C THR A 153 2.02 23.46 10.90
N THR A 154 2.68 24.55 11.29
CA THR A 154 3.86 25.12 10.61
C THR A 154 5.15 24.97 11.40
N GLU A 155 5.06 24.90 12.73
CA GLU A 155 6.22 24.83 13.63
C GLU A 155 6.45 23.39 14.11
N GLY A 156 7.70 23.09 14.44
CA GLY A 156 8.06 21.76 14.98
C GLY A 156 7.91 20.61 13.98
N LEU A 157 7.89 20.88 12.68
CA LEU A 157 7.80 19.86 11.64
C LEU A 157 9.02 18.95 11.69
N ILE A 158 8.77 17.64 11.84
CA ILE A 158 9.82 16.63 11.79
C ILE A 158 9.94 16.17 10.36
N THR A 159 11.09 16.46 9.77
CA THR A 159 11.36 16.15 8.36
C THR A 159 12.58 15.25 8.21
N ALA A 160 12.63 14.51 7.10
CA ALA A 160 13.76 13.71 6.69
C ALA A 160 14.11 14.02 5.23
N LYS A 161 15.31 13.64 4.79
CA LYS A 161 15.69 13.76 3.38
C LYS A 161 14.93 12.73 2.53
N ALA A 162 14.66 13.07 1.27
CA ALA A 162 14.10 12.11 0.32
C ALA A 162 14.99 10.86 0.23
N GLY A 163 14.37 9.68 0.17
CA GLY A 163 15.08 8.39 0.11
C GLY A 163 15.42 7.79 1.48
N VAL A 164 14.94 8.38 2.59
CA VAL A 164 15.08 7.77 3.92
C VAL A 164 14.40 6.39 3.96
N THR A 165 15.06 5.43 4.60
CA THR A 165 14.49 4.09 4.81
C THR A 165 13.40 4.10 5.91
N LEU A 166 12.56 3.07 5.93
CA LEU A 166 11.55 2.93 6.97
C LEU A 166 12.16 2.86 8.38
N GLU A 167 13.31 2.22 8.54
CA GLU A 167 14.01 2.09 9.82
C GLU A 167 14.55 3.44 10.30
N GLU A 168 15.16 4.20 9.40
CA GLU A 168 15.61 5.56 9.69
C GLU A 168 14.45 6.49 10.03
N ALA A 169 13.33 6.40 9.28
CA ALA A 169 12.13 7.17 9.57
C ALA A 169 11.56 6.83 10.97
N LYS A 170 11.50 5.54 11.35
CA LYS A 170 11.11 5.10 12.70
C LYS A 170 12.02 5.67 13.77
N ALA A 171 13.35 5.68 13.55
CA ALA A 171 14.32 6.22 14.50
C ALA A 171 14.13 7.74 14.69
N ILE A 172 13.89 8.50 13.61
CA ILE A 172 13.62 9.94 13.66
C ILE A 172 12.33 10.21 14.46
N LEU A 173 11.24 9.47 14.18
CA LEU A 173 9.96 9.60 14.87
C LEU A 173 10.08 9.22 16.36
N ALA A 174 10.84 8.17 16.68
CA ALA A 174 11.06 7.78 18.08
C ALA A 174 11.80 8.87 18.89
N LYS A 175 12.77 9.52 18.29
CA LYS A 175 13.49 10.65 18.92
C LYS A 175 12.57 11.87 19.15
N SER A 176 11.64 12.12 18.24
CA SER A 176 10.73 13.27 18.34
C SER A 176 9.66 13.10 19.42
N ARG A 177 9.27 11.88 19.76
CA ARG A 177 8.29 11.58 20.82
C ARG A 177 8.85 11.67 22.24
N LYS A 178 10.17 11.87 22.38
CA LYS A 178 10.85 11.95 23.70
C LYS A 178 11.04 13.39 24.21
N LYS A 179 10.34 14.35 23.62
CA LYS A 179 10.34 15.73 24.13
C LYS A 179 8.98 16.08 24.75
#